data_df47dbf8ba736cc803638563d06f02b0
#
_entry.id   df47dbf8ba736cc803638563d06f02b0
#
_cell.length_a   1.000
_cell.length_b   1.000
_cell.length_c   1.000
_cell.angle_alpha   90.00
_cell.angle_beta   90.00
_cell.angle_gamma   90.00
#
_symmetry.space_group_name_H-M   'P 1'
#
loop_
_entity.id
_entity.type
_entity.pdbx_description
1 polymer ?
#
loop_
_entity_poly.entity_id
_entity_poly.type
_entity_poly.pdbx_seq_one_letter_code
_entity_poly.pdbx_strand_id
1 'polypeptide(L)'
;MMEGFGFPASAGQFRFQVELQIIKRLIDGINSNSMLDLGCGIGCWAEYFAHHFSKVIAVEASKSLFDVMVQQCASLTNVTPIHGNVLSFEPEEPYSMVFLGGMLMYLNESDVIELLCKLIPFIEAGGVILCRETTVRQGTVIRDGDYQVAYRSVQTYTDIFEQCGIMSVKVEANLPYILMQMGCESIKKWKKIIPAPLQAIPVAGRLTYCGLRLCNPWIARVPALLGRTFPELTNHFFLLKPAISEDS
;
A
#
# COMPACT_ATOMS: atom_id res chain seq x y z
N MET A 1 1.64 -7.02 -3.26
CA MET A 1 1.77 -7.59 -4.62
C MET A 1 2.64 -6.66 -5.47
N MET A 2 3.79 -7.12 -5.93
CA MET A 2 4.59 -6.35 -6.89
C MET A 2 3.96 -6.49 -8.28
N GLU A 3 2.78 -5.92 -8.45
CA GLU A 3 2.12 -5.91 -9.73
C GLU A 3 2.91 -5.04 -10.70
N GLY A 4 3.52 -5.67 -11.68
CA GLY A 4 4.27 -5.00 -12.73
C GLY A 4 3.39 -4.26 -13.74
N PHE A 5 2.06 -4.17 -13.51
CA PHE A 5 1.10 -3.56 -14.46
C PHE A 5 1.32 -4.02 -15.91
N GLY A 6 1.94 -5.21 -16.08
CA GLY A 6 2.37 -5.71 -17.37
C GLY A 6 3.58 -4.99 -17.96
N PHE A 7 4.30 -4.21 -17.16
CA PHE A 7 5.64 -3.73 -17.44
C PHE A 7 6.70 -4.79 -17.09
N PRO A 8 7.96 -4.61 -17.52
CA PRO A 8 9.07 -5.45 -17.08
C PRO A 8 9.16 -5.48 -15.54
N ALA A 9 9.54 -6.62 -14.97
CA ALA A 9 9.71 -6.78 -13.51
C ALA A 9 10.63 -5.70 -12.93
N SER A 10 11.67 -5.28 -13.67
CA SER A 10 12.56 -4.19 -13.27
C SER A 10 11.87 -2.84 -13.10
N ALA A 11 10.77 -2.57 -13.82
CA ALA A 11 9.98 -1.36 -13.64
C ALA A 11 9.20 -1.40 -12.32
N GLY A 12 8.63 -2.57 -11.98
CA GLY A 12 7.98 -2.79 -10.69
C GLY A 12 8.95 -2.66 -9.51
N GLN A 13 10.13 -3.23 -9.63
CA GLN A 13 11.21 -3.11 -8.63
C GLN A 13 11.65 -1.65 -8.45
N PHE A 14 11.88 -0.93 -9.55
CA PHE A 14 12.26 0.48 -9.47
C PHE A 14 11.16 1.36 -8.87
N ARG A 15 9.89 1.12 -9.25
CA ARG A 15 8.75 1.76 -8.61
C ARG A 15 8.76 1.54 -7.10
N PHE A 16 8.93 0.29 -6.66
CA PHE A 16 8.97 -0.05 -5.25
C PHE A 16 10.09 0.68 -4.52
N GLN A 17 11.30 0.74 -5.10
CA GLN A 17 12.41 1.51 -4.52
C GLN A 17 12.10 3.00 -4.34
N VAL A 18 11.33 3.60 -5.25
CA VAL A 18 10.88 5.00 -5.12
C VAL A 18 9.78 5.12 -4.06
N GLU A 19 8.86 4.16 -3.96
CA GLU A 19 7.87 4.11 -2.88
C GLU A 19 8.53 4.03 -1.49
N LEU A 20 9.61 3.26 -1.35
CA LEU A 20 10.37 3.16 -0.09
C LEU A 20 10.91 4.52 0.37
N GLN A 21 11.28 5.43 -0.54
CA GLN A 21 11.73 6.78 -0.17
C GLN A 21 10.56 7.63 0.39
N ILE A 22 9.32 7.39 -0.09
CA ILE A 22 8.13 8.05 0.46
C ILE A 22 7.87 7.53 1.87
N ILE A 23 7.86 6.20 2.04
CA ILE A 23 7.67 5.55 3.35
C ILE A 23 8.70 6.05 4.35
N LYS A 24 9.99 6.02 3.99
CA LYS A 24 11.08 6.48 4.88
C LYS A 24 10.81 7.89 5.43
N ARG A 25 10.32 8.81 4.60
CA ARG A 25 9.98 10.16 5.02
C ARG A 25 8.71 10.23 5.88
N LEU A 26 7.73 9.34 5.59
CA LEU A 26 6.47 9.31 6.36
C LEU A 26 6.66 8.76 7.77
N ILE A 27 7.58 7.80 7.95
CA ILE A 27 7.86 7.17 9.24
C ILE A 27 9.03 7.81 9.98
N ASP A 28 9.60 8.88 9.44
CA ASP A 28 10.71 9.60 10.10
C ASP A 28 10.25 10.15 11.46
N GLY A 29 11.03 9.85 12.50
CA GLY A 29 10.72 10.22 13.87
C GLY A 29 9.75 9.29 14.62
N ILE A 30 9.28 8.20 14.01
CA ILE A 30 8.51 7.15 14.70
C ILE A 30 9.51 6.23 15.46
N ASN A 31 9.13 5.80 16.67
CA ASN A 31 9.88 4.78 17.38
C ASN A 31 10.01 3.51 16.54
N SER A 32 11.18 2.90 16.58
CA SER A 32 11.49 1.67 15.84
C SER A 32 11.43 0.40 16.69
N ASN A 33 10.53 0.36 17.70
CA ASN A 33 10.40 -0.78 18.59
C ASN A 33 9.73 -1.96 17.89
N SER A 34 8.43 -1.86 17.67
CA SER A 34 7.62 -2.94 17.08
C SER A 34 6.67 -2.42 16.02
N MET A 35 6.45 -3.24 15.01
CA MET A 35 5.43 -2.95 14.00
C MET A 35 4.64 -4.20 13.62
N LEU A 36 3.43 -3.96 13.14
CA LEU A 36 2.49 -4.98 12.67
C LEU A 36 2.17 -4.73 11.19
N ASP A 37 2.47 -5.70 10.32
CA ASP A 37 2.14 -5.71 8.89
C ASP A 37 0.94 -6.64 8.65
N LEU A 38 -0.25 -6.09 8.50
CA LEU A 38 -1.48 -6.84 8.29
C LEU A 38 -1.81 -6.96 6.80
N GLY A 39 -1.97 -8.21 6.35
CA GLY A 39 -2.11 -8.53 4.93
C GLY A 39 -0.79 -8.35 4.18
N CYS A 40 0.31 -8.84 4.76
CA CYS A 40 1.68 -8.62 4.28
C CYS A 40 1.98 -9.25 2.91
N GLY A 41 1.08 -10.08 2.39
CA GLY A 41 1.25 -10.76 1.10
C GLY A 41 2.50 -11.63 1.09
N ILE A 42 3.37 -11.42 0.10
CA ILE A 42 4.65 -12.16 -0.02
C ILE A 42 5.78 -11.58 0.85
N GLY A 43 5.50 -10.59 1.71
CA GLY A 43 6.45 -10.09 2.70
C GLY A 43 7.43 -9.00 2.24
N CYS A 44 7.23 -8.39 1.06
CA CYS A 44 8.14 -7.34 0.58
C CYS A 44 8.22 -6.12 1.51
N TRP A 45 7.11 -5.74 2.14
CA TRP A 45 7.08 -4.66 3.12
C TRP A 45 7.63 -5.11 4.46
N ALA A 46 7.26 -6.31 4.93
CA ALA A 46 7.82 -6.89 6.15
C ALA A 46 9.35 -6.98 6.10
N GLU A 47 9.93 -7.42 4.97
CA GLU A 47 11.38 -7.43 4.75
C GLU A 47 11.98 -6.02 4.86
N TYR A 48 11.38 -5.02 4.21
CA TYR A 48 11.84 -3.64 4.31
C TYR A 48 11.78 -3.12 5.75
N PHE A 49 10.66 -3.32 6.44
CA PHE A 49 10.46 -2.84 7.79
C PHE A 49 11.34 -3.57 8.82
N ALA A 50 11.73 -4.81 8.56
CA ALA A 50 12.66 -5.54 9.41
C ALA A 50 14.04 -4.87 9.54
N HIS A 51 14.43 -4.03 8.57
CA HIS A 51 15.64 -3.22 8.64
C HIS A 51 15.46 -1.89 9.41
N HIS A 52 14.24 -1.57 9.84
CA HIS A 52 13.89 -0.29 10.47
C HIS A 52 13.29 -0.47 11.86
N PHE A 53 12.68 -1.62 12.15
CA PHE A 53 12.02 -1.93 13.41
C PHE A 53 12.72 -3.12 14.09
N SER A 54 12.77 -3.08 15.42
CA SER A 54 13.38 -4.16 16.22
C SER A 54 12.57 -5.45 16.18
N LYS A 55 11.24 -5.33 15.98
CA LYS A 55 10.31 -6.46 15.88
C LYS A 55 9.27 -6.17 14.80
N VAL A 56 9.03 -7.15 13.94
CA VAL A 56 8.00 -7.11 12.89
C VAL A 56 7.12 -8.33 13.04
N ILE A 57 5.82 -8.12 13.19
CA ILE A 57 4.81 -9.17 13.11
C ILE A 57 4.15 -9.05 11.75
N ALA A 58 4.17 -10.12 10.96
CA ALA A 58 3.63 -10.13 9.60
C ALA A 58 2.51 -11.17 9.48
N VAL A 59 1.28 -10.71 9.23
CA VAL A 59 0.07 -11.53 9.17
C VAL A 59 -0.42 -11.66 7.73
N GLU A 60 -0.63 -12.89 7.26
CA GLU A 60 -1.16 -13.17 5.92
C GLU A 60 -2.16 -14.32 5.97
N ALA A 61 -3.34 -14.13 5.34
CA ALA A 61 -4.42 -15.11 5.33
C ALA A 61 -4.26 -16.17 4.23
N SER A 62 -3.69 -15.80 3.09
CA SER A 62 -3.47 -16.73 1.98
C SER A 62 -2.29 -17.62 2.25
N LYS A 63 -2.54 -18.94 2.38
CA LYS A 63 -1.49 -19.93 2.65
C LYS A 63 -0.35 -19.88 1.62
N SER A 64 -0.67 -19.68 0.34
CA SER A 64 0.32 -19.62 -0.72
C SER A 64 1.21 -18.37 -0.63
N LEU A 65 0.64 -17.21 -0.28
CA LEU A 65 1.41 -15.97 -0.08
C LEU A 65 2.22 -16.05 1.22
N PHE A 66 1.63 -16.59 2.28
CA PHE A 66 2.31 -16.83 3.55
C PHE A 66 3.57 -17.69 3.39
N ASP A 67 3.50 -18.80 2.64
CA ASP A 67 4.66 -19.67 2.41
C ASP A 67 5.80 -18.94 1.67
N VAL A 68 5.45 -18.08 0.72
CA VAL A 68 6.45 -17.23 0.04
C VAL A 68 7.05 -16.21 0.99
N MET A 69 6.22 -15.55 1.83
CA MET A 69 6.68 -14.58 2.83
C MET A 69 7.64 -15.21 3.83
N VAL A 70 7.34 -16.41 4.34
CA VAL A 70 8.23 -17.16 5.25
C VAL A 70 9.59 -17.42 4.61
N GLN A 71 9.62 -17.80 3.33
CA GLN A 71 10.87 -18.02 2.60
C GLN A 71 11.64 -16.72 2.38
N GLN A 72 10.95 -15.64 2.01
CA GLN A 72 11.57 -14.32 1.77
C GLN A 72 12.16 -13.73 3.04
N CYS A 73 11.50 -13.88 4.17
CA CYS A 73 11.94 -13.36 5.46
C CYS A 73 12.80 -14.35 6.27
N ALA A 74 13.13 -15.53 5.74
CA ALA A 74 13.80 -16.61 6.50
C ALA A 74 15.12 -16.21 7.15
N SER A 75 15.85 -15.24 6.61
CA SER A 75 17.11 -14.73 7.17
C SER A 75 16.93 -13.62 8.21
N LEU A 76 15.71 -13.14 8.42
CA LEU A 76 15.39 -12.02 9.29
C LEU A 76 14.88 -12.54 10.64
N THR A 77 15.73 -12.47 11.65
CA THR A 77 15.44 -13.03 13.00
C THR A 77 14.40 -12.22 13.78
N ASN A 78 14.13 -11.00 13.37
CA ASN A 78 13.16 -10.07 13.98
C ASN A 78 11.80 -10.06 13.30
N VAL A 79 11.56 -10.92 12.32
CA VAL A 79 10.24 -11.09 11.68
C VAL A 79 9.54 -12.31 12.24
N THR A 80 8.34 -12.12 12.76
CA THR A 80 7.43 -13.19 13.22
C THR A 80 6.30 -13.36 12.23
N PRO A 81 6.31 -14.43 11.41
CA PRO A 81 5.24 -14.69 10.45
C PRO A 81 4.04 -15.35 11.15
N ILE A 82 2.83 -14.88 10.86
CA ILE A 82 1.57 -15.45 11.35
C ILE A 82 0.65 -15.74 10.17
N HIS A 83 0.25 -17.01 10.04
CA HIS A 83 -0.79 -17.41 9.09
C HIS A 83 -2.16 -17.21 9.73
N GLY A 84 -2.91 -16.21 9.29
CA GLY A 84 -4.21 -15.89 9.88
C GLY A 84 -4.97 -14.79 9.15
N ASN A 85 -6.27 -14.72 9.43
CA ASN A 85 -7.12 -13.67 8.90
C ASN A 85 -6.95 -12.38 9.75
N VAL A 86 -6.82 -11.24 9.10
CA VAL A 86 -6.62 -9.94 9.75
C VAL A 86 -7.79 -9.52 10.64
N LEU A 87 -9.02 -9.92 10.32
CA LEU A 87 -10.21 -9.61 11.14
C LEU A 87 -10.26 -10.41 12.43
N SER A 88 -9.72 -11.65 12.41
CA SER A 88 -9.64 -12.50 13.60
C SER A 88 -8.30 -12.39 14.35
N PHE A 89 -7.37 -11.59 13.84
CA PHE A 89 -6.11 -11.33 14.53
C PHE A 89 -6.37 -10.46 15.77
N GLU A 90 -5.84 -10.89 16.90
CA GLU A 90 -5.91 -10.14 18.17
C GLU A 90 -4.53 -9.59 18.50
N PRO A 91 -4.35 -8.26 18.56
CA PRO A 91 -3.10 -7.66 19.00
C PRO A 91 -2.81 -8.00 20.46
N GLU A 92 -1.59 -8.42 20.78
CA GLU A 92 -1.18 -8.83 22.13
C GLU A 92 -0.31 -7.80 22.83
N GLU A 93 0.25 -6.85 22.08
CA GLU A 93 1.19 -5.85 22.56
C GLU A 93 1.00 -4.51 21.81
N PRO A 94 1.49 -3.39 22.38
CA PRO A 94 1.50 -2.11 21.67
C PRO A 94 2.49 -2.11 20.51
N TYR A 95 2.17 -1.32 19.45
CA TYR A 95 2.99 -1.15 18.26
C TYR A 95 3.34 0.30 18.01
N SER A 96 4.58 0.56 17.64
CA SER A 96 5.02 1.87 17.17
C SER A 96 4.41 2.19 15.79
N MET A 97 4.14 1.16 14.98
CA MET A 97 3.47 1.30 13.69
C MET A 97 2.63 0.06 13.34
N VAL A 98 1.44 0.31 12.80
CA VAL A 98 0.67 -0.70 12.07
C VAL A 98 0.66 -0.32 10.59
N PHE A 99 0.98 -1.28 9.71
CA PHE A 99 0.96 -1.09 8.26
C PHE A 99 -0.16 -1.91 7.61
N LEU A 100 -0.94 -1.25 6.74
CA LEU A 100 -2.04 -1.83 5.97
C LEU A 100 -1.78 -1.57 4.48
N GLY A 101 -1.12 -2.52 3.83
CA GLY A 101 -0.53 -2.35 2.50
C GLY A 101 -1.42 -2.81 1.34
N GLY A 102 -2.51 -2.11 1.03
CA GLY A 102 -3.42 -2.47 -0.08
C GLY A 102 -4.38 -3.57 0.30
N MET A 103 -4.80 -3.58 1.56
CA MET A 103 -5.64 -4.62 2.16
C MET A 103 -7.07 -4.13 2.42
N LEU A 104 -7.23 -2.85 2.80
CA LEU A 104 -8.56 -2.31 3.17
C LEU A 104 -9.57 -2.36 2.01
N MET A 105 -9.09 -2.38 0.77
CA MET A 105 -9.96 -2.51 -0.39
C MET A 105 -10.67 -3.88 -0.50
N TYR A 106 -10.20 -4.92 0.21
CA TYR A 106 -10.83 -6.24 0.25
C TYR A 106 -11.85 -6.39 1.39
N LEU A 107 -11.99 -5.38 2.22
CA LEU A 107 -12.92 -5.33 3.34
C LEU A 107 -14.12 -4.43 3.01
N ASN A 108 -15.30 -4.80 3.49
CA ASN A 108 -16.43 -3.88 3.50
C ASN A 108 -16.19 -2.74 4.51
N GLU A 109 -17.05 -1.73 4.54
CA GLU A 109 -16.83 -0.54 5.37
C GLU A 109 -16.91 -0.85 6.87
N SER A 110 -17.87 -1.70 7.27
CA SER A 110 -18.01 -2.10 8.67
C SER A 110 -16.79 -2.87 9.18
N ASP A 111 -16.22 -3.75 8.35
CA ASP A 111 -15.03 -4.52 8.72
C ASP A 111 -13.78 -3.62 8.81
N VAL A 112 -13.68 -2.58 7.96
CA VAL A 112 -12.61 -1.58 8.06
C VAL A 112 -12.70 -0.81 9.39
N ILE A 113 -13.92 -0.36 9.76
CA ILE A 113 -14.16 0.35 11.02
C ILE A 113 -13.83 -0.56 12.22
N GLU A 114 -14.35 -1.80 12.22
CA GLU A 114 -14.09 -2.77 13.29
C GLU A 114 -12.59 -3.04 13.45
N LEU A 115 -11.89 -3.29 12.35
CA LEU A 115 -10.44 -3.52 12.36
C LEU A 115 -9.69 -2.33 12.95
N LEU A 116 -9.98 -1.10 12.49
CA LEU A 116 -9.30 0.10 12.97
C LEU A 116 -9.60 0.35 14.45
N CYS A 117 -10.85 0.22 14.88
CA CYS A 117 -11.23 0.37 16.28
C CYS A 117 -10.52 -0.67 17.19
N LYS A 118 -10.29 -1.88 16.68
CA LYS A 118 -9.52 -2.92 17.38
C LYS A 118 -8.03 -2.55 17.48
N LEU A 119 -7.44 -1.95 16.44
CA LEU A 119 -6.01 -1.65 16.38
C LEU A 119 -5.62 -0.40 17.17
N ILE A 120 -6.47 0.62 17.19
CA ILE A 120 -6.18 1.94 17.80
C ILE A 120 -5.68 1.83 19.25
N PRO A 121 -6.30 1.01 20.15
CA PRO A 121 -5.83 0.87 21.53
C PRO A 121 -4.42 0.28 21.67
N PHE A 122 -3.91 -0.36 20.62
CA PHE A 122 -2.58 -0.97 20.59
C PHE A 122 -1.54 -0.11 19.87
N ILE A 123 -1.84 1.15 19.58
CA ILE A 123 -0.84 2.08 19.05
C ILE A 123 -0.13 2.77 20.21
N GLU A 124 1.20 2.66 20.25
CA GLU A 124 2.03 3.34 21.28
C GLU A 124 1.84 4.86 21.24
N ALA A 125 2.16 5.52 22.33
CA ALA A 125 2.23 6.99 22.37
C ALA A 125 3.19 7.51 21.28
N GLY A 126 2.68 8.33 20.36
CA GLY A 126 3.41 8.80 19.17
C GLY A 126 3.50 7.80 18.03
N GLY A 127 2.92 6.61 18.17
CA GLY A 127 2.80 5.63 17.11
C GLY A 127 1.77 6.00 16.04
N VAL A 128 1.72 5.23 14.96
CA VAL A 128 0.89 5.53 13.79
C VAL A 128 0.28 4.28 13.16
N ILE A 129 -0.82 4.47 12.43
CA ILE A 129 -1.28 3.51 11.43
C ILE A 129 -0.95 4.08 10.05
N LEU A 130 -0.23 3.33 9.23
CA LEU A 130 0.13 3.71 7.87
C LEU A 130 -0.62 2.82 6.88
N CYS A 131 -1.58 3.40 6.16
CA CYS A 131 -2.29 2.69 5.09
C CYS A 131 -1.71 3.08 3.73
N ARG A 132 -1.67 2.12 2.79
CA ARG A 132 -1.30 2.33 1.40
C ARG A 132 -2.39 1.72 0.52
N GLU A 133 -3.29 2.55 0.00
CA GLU A 133 -4.50 2.05 -0.64
C GLU A 133 -4.68 2.55 -2.07
N THR A 134 -5.25 1.69 -2.91
CA THR A 134 -5.72 2.09 -4.24
C THR A 134 -7.02 2.86 -4.10
N THR A 135 -7.09 4.01 -4.74
CA THR A 135 -8.19 4.95 -4.57
C THR A 135 -8.84 5.32 -5.90
N VAL A 136 -10.08 5.77 -5.83
CA VAL A 136 -10.84 6.37 -6.93
C VAL A 136 -11.05 7.87 -6.68
N ARG A 137 -11.54 8.58 -7.68
CA ARG A 137 -11.69 10.04 -7.57
C ARG A 137 -12.79 10.46 -6.61
N GLN A 138 -13.91 9.74 -6.58
CA GLN A 138 -15.08 10.06 -5.75
C GLN A 138 -15.82 8.79 -5.31
N GLY A 139 -16.33 8.79 -4.09
CA GLY A 139 -17.17 7.74 -3.53
C GLY A 139 -16.48 6.38 -3.45
N THR A 140 -17.26 5.33 -3.65
CA THR A 140 -16.80 3.93 -3.64
C THR A 140 -17.19 3.25 -4.93
N VAL A 141 -16.25 2.56 -5.55
CA VAL A 141 -16.46 1.72 -6.74
C VAL A 141 -16.18 0.26 -6.36
N ILE A 142 -17.22 -0.55 -6.43
CA ILE A 142 -17.11 -1.99 -6.18
C ILE A 142 -16.83 -2.68 -7.52
N ARG A 143 -15.87 -3.58 -7.53
CA ARG A 143 -15.57 -4.47 -8.66
C ARG A 143 -15.61 -5.91 -8.19
N ASP A 144 -16.37 -6.71 -8.92
CA ASP A 144 -16.41 -8.15 -8.73
C ASP A 144 -15.35 -8.82 -9.63
N GLY A 145 -14.73 -9.84 -9.11
CA GLY A 145 -13.72 -10.65 -9.77
C GLY A 145 -13.52 -11.94 -8.98
N ASP A 146 -12.29 -12.47 -8.96
CA ASP A 146 -11.95 -13.59 -8.07
C ASP A 146 -12.18 -13.24 -6.59
N TYR A 147 -12.06 -11.94 -6.28
CA TYR A 147 -12.42 -11.31 -5.00
C TYR A 147 -13.20 -10.02 -5.28
N GLN A 148 -14.16 -9.71 -4.41
CA GLN A 148 -14.81 -8.40 -4.44
C GLN A 148 -13.84 -7.35 -3.89
N VAL A 149 -13.72 -6.23 -4.60
CA VAL A 149 -12.83 -5.13 -4.24
C VAL A 149 -13.61 -3.83 -4.19
N ALA A 150 -13.51 -3.11 -3.07
CA ALA A 150 -14.10 -1.80 -2.87
C ALA A 150 -13.03 -0.69 -2.96
N TYR A 151 -12.87 -0.09 -4.12
CA TYR A 151 -12.01 1.08 -4.28
C TYR A 151 -12.73 2.32 -3.75
N ARG A 152 -12.20 2.93 -2.70
CA ARG A 152 -12.77 4.11 -2.06
C ARG A 152 -11.99 5.36 -2.46
N SER A 153 -12.66 6.51 -2.46
CA SER A 153 -11.97 7.79 -2.66
C SER A 153 -11.16 8.18 -1.42
N VAL A 154 -10.24 9.12 -1.59
CA VAL A 154 -9.49 9.70 -0.45
C VAL A 154 -10.46 10.24 0.59
N GLN A 155 -11.51 10.96 0.17
CA GLN A 155 -12.51 11.50 1.09
C GLN A 155 -13.24 10.38 1.85
N THR A 156 -13.71 9.34 1.15
CA THR A 156 -14.39 8.21 1.80
C THR A 156 -13.50 7.51 2.83
N TYR A 157 -12.21 7.31 2.53
CA TYR A 157 -11.28 6.76 3.52
C TYR A 157 -11.11 7.71 4.71
N THR A 158 -10.97 9.01 4.47
CA THR A 158 -10.85 10.00 5.56
C THR A 158 -12.07 10.00 6.46
N ASP A 159 -13.28 9.97 5.88
CA ASP A 159 -14.54 9.91 6.63
C ASP A 159 -14.62 8.66 7.51
N ILE A 160 -14.17 7.49 7.01
CA ILE A 160 -14.09 6.24 7.77
C ILE A 160 -13.08 6.37 8.93
N PHE A 161 -11.90 6.95 8.66
CA PHE A 161 -10.87 7.12 9.70
C PHE A 161 -11.34 8.07 10.82
N GLU A 162 -12.03 9.14 10.47
CA GLU A 162 -12.61 10.07 11.45
C GLU A 162 -13.69 9.39 12.32
N GLN A 163 -14.52 8.53 11.74
CA GLN A 163 -15.49 7.72 12.49
C GLN A 163 -14.82 6.79 13.53
N CYS A 164 -13.59 6.34 13.28
CA CYS A 164 -12.81 5.53 14.19
C CYS A 164 -12.09 6.35 15.28
N GLY A 165 -12.29 7.67 15.34
CA GLY A 165 -11.63 8.54 16.32
C GLY A 165 -10.19 8.93 15.96
N ILE A 166 -9.81 8.80 14.68
CA ILE A 166 -8.49 9.26 14.21
C ILE A 166 -8.49 10.80 14.15
N MET A 167 -7.63 11.44 14.94
CA MET A 167 -7.57 12.90 15.07
C MET A 167 -6.80 13.59 13.94
N SER A 168 -5.87 12.89 13.31
CA SER A 168 -5.04 13.45 12.26
C SER A 168 -4.81 12.44 11.15
N VAL A 169 -5.17 12.83 9.94
CA VAL A 169 -4.95 12.06 8.71
C VAL A 169 -4.08 12.87 7.77
N LYS A 170 -2.82 12.43 7.56
CA LYS A 170 -1.96 12.99 6.52
C LYS A 170 -2.05 12.11 5.28
N VAL A 171 -2.46 12.71 4.17
CA VAL A 171 -2.59 12.01 2.88
C VAL A 171 -1.44 12.39 1.97
N GLU A 172 -0.80 11.41 1.36
CA GLU A 172 0.24 11.62 0.36
C GLU A 172 0.01 10.73 -0.86
N ALA A 173 0.01 11.34 -2.05
CA ALA A 173 -0.15 10.60 -3.29
C ALA A 173 1.08 9.70 -3.56
N ASN A 174 0.84 8.43 -3.82
CA ASN A 174 1.85 7.47 -4.24
C ASN A 174 2.17 7.66 -5.73
N LEU A 175 2.88 8.73 -6.03
CA LEU A 175 3.18 9.12 -7.41
C LEU A 175 3.83 8.00 -8.25
N PRO A 176 4.84 7.23 -7.75
CA PRO A 176 5.41 6.14 -8.51
C PRO A 176 4.39 5.09 -8.94
N TYR A 177 3.43 4.75 -8.07
CA TYR A 177 2.34 3.82 -8.40
C TYR A 177 1.40 4.43 -9.43
N ILE A 178 0.97 5.68 -9.23
CA ILE A 178 0.06 6.41 -10.12
C ILE A 178 0.66 6.49 -11.53
N LEU A 179 1.95 6.80 -11.67
CA LEU A 179 2.63 6.85 -12.96
C LEU A 179 2.62 5.51 -13.68
N MET A 180 2.85 4.41 -12.96
CA MET A 180 2.78 3.06 -13.54
C MET A 180 1.35 2.71 -13.94
N GLN A 181 0.35 3.06 -13.14
CA GLN A 181 -1.06 2.88 -13.46
C GLN A 181 -1.46 3.64 -14.73
N MET A 182 -1.09 4.92 -14.83
CA MET A 182 -1.28 5.72 -16.03
C MET A 182 -0.64 5.06 -17.26
N GLY A 183 0.59 4.60 -17.12
CA GLY A 183 1.28 3.87 -18.16
C GLY A 183 0.54 2.60 -18.57
N CYS A 184 0.07 1.81 -17.61
CA CYS A 184 -0.70 0.59 -17.88
C CYS A 184 -1.97 0.88 -18.68
N GLU A 185 -2.74 1.87 -18.26
CA GLU A 185 -3.96 2.26 -18.94
C GLU A 185 -3.70 2.80 -20.36
N SER A 186 -2.61 3.58 -20.53
CA SER A 186 -2.22 4.13 -21.83
C SER A 186 -1.64 3.06 -22.78
N ILE A 187 -0.86 2.13 -22.23
CA ILE A 187 -0.02 1.19 -23.01
C ILE A 187 -0.70 -0.18 -23.17
N LYS A 188 -1.91 -0.41 -22.65
CA LYS A 188 -2.66 -1.65 -22.96
C LYS A 188 -2.68 -1.95 -24.48
N LYS A 189 -2.68 -0.91 -25.30
CA LYS A 189 -2.58 -1.00 -26.77
C LYS A 189 -1.13 -1.24 -27.28
N TRP A 190 -0.11 -0.78 -26.51
CA TRP A 190 1.30 -0.85 -26.93
C TRP A 190 2.01 -2.14 -26.50
N LYS A 191 1.47 -2.88 -25.53
CA LYS A 191 2.03 -4.18 -25.10
C LYS A 191 2.19 -5.20 -26.24
N LYS A 192 1.38 -5.08 -27.28
CA LYS A 192 1.47 -5.94 -28.45
C LYS A 192 2.66 -5.59 -29.36
N ILE A 193 3.33 -4.48 -29.16
CA ILE A 193 4.35 -3.93 -30.07
C ILE A 193 5.77 -4.12 -29.55
N ILE A 194 5.97 -4.24 -28.22
CA ILE A 194 7.30 -4.41 -27.63
C ILE A 194 7.69 -5.88 -27.59
N PRO A 195 8.75 -6.33 -28.30
CA PRO A 195 9.21 -7.71 -28.25
C PRO A 195 9.58 -8.14 -26.81
N ALA A 196 9.16 -9.36 -26.44
CA ALA A 196 9.36 -9.90 -25.09
C ALA A 196 10.83 -9.84 -24.58
N PRO A 197 11.88 -10.05 -25.40
CA PRO A 197 13.27 -9.91 -24.95
C PRO A 197 13.65 -8.51 -24.46
N LEU A 198 13.06 -7.47 -25.04
CA LEU A 198 13.33 -6.07 -24.63
C LEU A 198 12.63 -5.70 -23.31
N GLN A 199 11.62 -6.48 -22.90
CA GLN A 199 10.89 -6.26 -21.65
C GLN A 199 11.69 -6.71 -20.41
N ALA A 200 12.69 -7.57 -20.56
CA ALA A 200 13.45 -8.15 -19.45
C ALA A 200 14.70 -7.34 -19.04
N ILE A 201 15.05 -6.30 -19.79
CA ILE A 201 16.28 -5.53 -19.56
C ILE A 201 16.10 -4.58 -18.38
N PRO A 202 16.94 -4.63 -17.31
CA PRO A 202 16.79 -3.77 -16.12
C PRO A 202 16.76 -2.27 -16.42
N VAL A 203 17.53 -1.81 -17.40
CA VAL A 203 17.55 -0.42 -17.83
C VAL A 203 16.21 0.01 -18.46
N ALA A 204 15.47 -0.92 -19.09
CA ALA A 204 14.16 -0.62 -19.68
C ALA A 204 13.15 -0.18 -18.62
N GLY A 205 13.20 -0.73 -17.42
CA GLY A 205 12.31 -0.32 -16.31
C GLY A 205 12.54 1.12 -15.88
N ARG A 206 13.81 1.54 -15.75
CA ARG A 206 14.18 2.92 -15.45
C ARG A 206 13.75 3.88 -16.56
N LEU A 207 14.04 3.53 -17.80
CA LEU A 207 13.65 4.35 -18.96
C LEU A 207 12.13 4.48 -19.06
N THR A 208 11.38 3.40 -18.83
CA THR A 208 9.92 3.41 -18.80
C THR A 208 9.41 4.36 -17.72
N TYR A 209 9.91 4.25 -16.49
CA TYR A 209 9.49 5.13 -15.39
C TYR A 209 9.83 6.60 -15.66
N CYS A 210 11.06 6.89 -16.11
CA CYS A 210 11.46 8.25 -16.45
C CYS A 210 10.63 8.84 -17.61
N GLY A 211 10.36 8.03 -18.63
CA GLY A 211 9.49 8.42 -19.74
C GLY A 211 8.08 8.77 -19.27
N LEU A 212 7.46 7.91 -18.44
CA LEU A 212 6.15 8.19 -17.85
C LEU A 212 6.15 9.46 -17.00
N ARG A 213 7.21 9.68 -16.22
CA ARG A 213 7.34 10.88 -15.39
C ARG A 213 7.45 12.15 -16.24
N LEU A 214 8.21 12.13 -17.32
CA LEU A 214 8.33 13.26 -18.24
C LEU A 214 7.02 13.54 -18.98
N CYS A 215 6.30 12.49 -19.38
CA CYS A 215 5.01 12.62 -20.08
C CYS A 215 3.83 12.89 -19.15
N ASN A 216 3.97 12.73 -17.83
CA ASN A 216 2.89 12.86 -16.85
C ASN A 216 2.05 14.14 -17.01
N PRO A 217 2.62 15.36 -17.15
CA PRO A 217 1.83 16.57 -17.28
C PRO A 217 0.87 16.56 -18.48
N TRP A 218 1.26 15.92 -19.56
CA TRP A 218 0.47 15.82 -20.79
C TRP A 218 -0.56 14.69 -20.71
N ILE A 219 -0.12 13.52 -20.24
CA ILE A 219 -0.97 12.33 -20.12
C ILE A 219 -2.14 12.57 -19.15
N ALA A 220 -1.91 13.30 -18.06
CA ALA A 220 -2.96 13.61 -17.09
C ALA A 220 -3.90 14.76 -17.54
N ARG A 221 -3.36 15.79 -18.19
CA ARG A 221 -4.12 16.99 -18.57
C ARG A 221 -5.05 16.78 -19.76
N VAL A 222 -4.60 16.04 -20.78
CA VAL A 222 -5.40 15.84 -22.00
C VAL A 222 -6.72 15.12 -21.73
N PRO A 223 -6.78 13.99 -21.02
CA PRO A 223 -8.05 13.38 -20.66
C PRO A 223 -8.95 14.27 -19.80
N ALA A 224 -8.37 15.02 -18.85
CA ALA A 224 -9.12 15.94 -18.00
C ALA A 224 -9.79 17.06 -18.81
N LEU A 225 -9.12 17.58 -19.83
CA LEU A 225 -9.71 18.56 -20.77
C LEU A 225 -10.87 17.98 -21.58
N LEU A 226 -10.88 16.65 -21.78
CA LEU A 226 -11.96 15.93 -22.46
C LEU A 226 -13.05 15.44 -21.50
N GLY A 227 -13.04 15.88 -20.24
CA GLY A 227 -14.00 15.47 -19.21
C GLY A 227 -13.88 14.00 -18.77
N ARG A 228 -12.76 13.32 -19.11
CA ARG A 228 -12.51 11.94 -18.72
C ARG A 228 -11.64 11.87 -17.47
N THR A 229 -11.98 10.96 -16.55
CA THR A 229 -11.11 10.62 -15.41
C THR A 229 -9.94 9.77 -15.88
N PHE A 230 -8.71 10.27 -15.64
CA PHE A 230 -7.50 9.51 -15.98
C PHE A 230 -6.37 9.85 -15.01
N PRO A 231 -5.67 8.85 -14.44
CA PRO A 231 -6.05 7.44 -14.45
C PRO A 231 -7.34 7.21 -13.66
N GLU A 232 -8.02 6.11 -13.91
CA GLU A 232 -9.25 5.74 -13.19
C GLU A 232 -8.93 5.37 -11.73
N LEU A 233 -7.82 4.69 -11.53
CA LEU A 233 -7.31 4.32 -10.22
C LEU A 233 -6.04 5.12 -9.91
N THR A 234 -5.98 5.61 -8.69
CA THR A 234 -4.80 6.25 -8.08
C THR A 234 -4.36 5.42 -6.87
N ASN A 235 -3.32 5.85 -6.17
CA ASN A 235 -2.89 5.21 -4.93
C ASN A 235 -2.37 6.27 -3.97
N HIS A 236 -2.70 6.13 -2.69
CA HIS A 236 -2.34 7.09 -1.66
C HIS A 236 -1.81 6.37 -0.42
N PHE A 237 -0.91 7.04 0.26
CA PHE A 237 -0.54 6.75 1.64
C PHE A 237 -1.41 7.60 2.56
N PHE A 238 -1.89 7.00 3.64
CA PHE A 238 -2.61 7.66 4.73
C PHE A 238 -1.84 7.40 6.01
N LEU A 239 -1.25 8.43 6.59
CA LEU A 239 -0.62 8.35 7.90
C LEU A 239 -1.64 8.83 8.94
N LEU A 240 -2.08 7.91 9.77
CA LEU A 240 -3.12 8.10 10.76
C LEU A 240 -2.49 8.22 12.15
N LYS A 241 -2.85 9.27 12.88
CA LYS A 241 -2.46 9.44 14.27
C LYS A 241 -3.71 9.36 15.13
N PRO A 242 -3.88 8.28 15.90
CA PRO A 242 -4.95 8.18 16.87
C PRO A 242 -4.85 9.28 17.94
N ALA A 243 -5.98 9.63 18.56
CA ALA A 243 -5.97 10.44 19.76
C ALA A 243 -5.21 9.68 20.86
N ILE A 244 -4.19 10.30 21.42
CA ILE A 244 -3.54 9.73 22.61
C ILE A 244 -4.53 9.95 23.76
N SER A 245 -5.06 8.86 24.36
CA SER A 245 -5.68 8.97 25.67
C SER A 245 -4.57 9.32 26.67
N GLU A 246 -4.60 10.51 27.24
CA GLU A 246 -3.65 10.92 28.31
C GLU A 246 -3.83 10.13 29.61
N ASP A 247 -4.66 9.09 29.60
CA ASP A 247 -4.97 8.24 30.74
C ASP A 247 -4.40 6.83 30.55
N SER A 248 -3.13 6.65 30.92
CA SER A 248 -2.60 5.32 31.30
C SER A 248 -1.28 5.44 32.07
#